data_9042b9100cf869647240e0bdcbddc574
#
_entry.id   9042b9100cf869647240e0bdcbddc574
#
_cell.length_a   1.000
_cell.length_b   1.000
_cell.length_c   1.000
_cell.angle_alpha   90.00
_cell.angle_beta   90.00
_cell.angle_gamma   90.00
#
_symmetry.space_group_name_H-M   'P 1'
#
loop_
_entity.id
_entity.type
_entity.pdbx_description
1 polymer ?
#
loop_
_entity_poly.entity_id
_entity_poly.type
_entity_poly.pdbx_seq_one_letter_code
_entity_poly.pdbx_strand_id
1 'polypeptide(L)'
;RSPALRKAALCLVLCTAAVQGARAADTLPQTLPREVAAELGDLYVYYNDRICPLQTLAKDFTVKLCGKSRYRGLTPEQVLSGWLFYYDDWKREPMIRIRSAGARRLLEVGGRYARLSDFRNRVNEYRLEGAAGRPAGEADEKFNIIGMVCTGSMLRIFPYTDPSDSLLRWASQVDGLPRELPHGQALFIGRAMNYVSELVVKRDWAGVAGVLRKIRSYQQKEGGAHMPSGLRFRAEKLYNRLDWSLPLAAAFILTGIGGFLDACRRMVRGRAFGAKTRGWLLAGVAAGGLYLTLMLALRGYVSGHWPVSNGYETMRFMAWCTLLLTLLFARRFLFLLPFGYLIAGLSLIVSMMGESNPQITQLMPVLDSPLLCIHVMLVMVAYALLAFVMFGGVAGVVLHRRARGAAAQLQAVSRLMLYPAVFCLAAGIFVGAVWANVSWGRYWGWDPKEVWALVTLLVYALPLHAGSLPWFRRPLFFHWFCIAAFLSVLVTYFGVNFLLGGMHSYAG
;
A
#
# COMPACT_ATOMS: atom_id res chain seq x y z
N ARG A 1 -12.70 -19.78 34.06
CA ARG A 1 -13.02 -18.81 32.97
C ARG A 1 -13.73 -17.63 33.61
N SER A 2 -13.09 -16.47 33.66
CA SER A 2 -13.57 -15.27 34.39
C SER A 2 -14.82 -14.68 33.71
N PRO A 3 -15.88 -14.33 34.51
CA PRO A 3 -17.10 -13.71 34.00
C PRO A 3 -16.86 -12.36 33.30
N ALA A 4 -15.75 -11.69 33.57
CA ALA A 4 -15.37 -10.42 32.94
C ALA A 4 -15.05 -10.54 31.44
N LEU A 5 -14.46 -11.65 30.99
CA LEU A 5 -14.17 -11.91 29.59
C LEU A 5 -15.43 -12.20 28.75
N ARG A 6 -16.44 -12.83 29.35
CA ARG A 6 -17.75 -13.04 28.71
C ARG A 6 -18.53 -11.74 28.55
N LYS A 7 -18.47 -10.84 29.54
CA LYS A 7 -19.11 -9.51 29.48
C LYS A 7 -18.42 -8.62 28.43
N ALA A 8 -17.09 -8.64 28.34
CA ALA A 8 -16.35 -7.87 27.33
C ALA A 8 -16.64 -8.37 25.89
N ALA A 9 -16.71 -9.68 25.69
CA ALA A 9 -17.07 -10.27 24.38
C ALA A 9 -18.54 -9.98 24.02
N LEU A 10 -19.46 -10.01 24.98
CA LEU A 10 -20.86 -9.68 24.77
C LEU A 10 -21.06 -8.18 24.46
N CYS A 11 -20.31 -7.28 25.14
CA CYS A 11 -20.32 -5.87 24.82
C CYS A 11 -19.77 -5.58 23.42
N LEU A 12 -18.72 -6.30 22.98
CA LEU A 12 -18.17 -6.14 21.64
C LEU A 12 -19.17 -6.59 20.56
N VAL A 13 -19.90 -7.69 20.81
CA VAL A 13 -20.95 -8.20 19.90
C VAL A 13 -22.18 -7.29 19.93
N LEU A 14 -22.56 -6.74 21.08
CA LEU A 14 -23.69 -5.80 21.19
C LEU A 14 -23.35 -4.42 20.61
N CYS A 15 -22.12 -3.94 20.69
CA CYS A 15 -21.68 -2.72 20.00
C CYS A 15 -21.67 -2.89 18.48
N THR A 16 -21.36 -4.08 17.96
CA THR A 16 -21.45 -4.33 16.51
C THR A 16 -22.89 -4.47 16.01
N ALA A 17 -23.83 -4.94 16.87
CA ALA A 17 -25.24 -5.07 16.54
C ALA A 17 -26.00 -3.72 16.66
N ALA A 18 -25.62 -2.85 17.60
CA ALA A 18 -26.28 -1.54 17.80
C ALA A 18 -25.97 -0.50 16.71
N VAL A 19 -24.92 -0.69 15.91
CA VAL A 19 -24.60 0.17 14.76
C VAL A 19 -25.43 -0.19 13.50
N GLN A 20 -26.21 -1.27 13.53
CA GLN A 20 -27.10 -1.69 12.43
C GLN A 20 -28.54 -1.16 12.56
N GLY A 21 -28.85 -0.37 13.61
CA GLY A 21 -30.17 0.23 13.80
C GLY A 21 -30.40 1.50 13.00
N ALA A 22 -31.37 1.45 12.11
CA ALA A 22 -32.05 2.57 11.42
C ALA A 22 -31.22 3.33 10.37
N ARG A 23 -30.84 2.67 9.28
CA ARG A 23 -30.75 3.33 7.98
C ARG A 23 -32.05 3.05 7.21
N ALA A 24 -32.76 4.11 6.80
CA ALA A 24 -33.73 4.01 5.74
C ALA A 24 -33.17 3.15 4.63
N ALA A 25 -33.98 2.36 3.94
CA ALA A 25 -33.54 1.50 2.83
C ALA A 25 -33.02 2.39 1.69
N ASP A 26 -31.76 2.82 1.82
CA ASP A 26 -31.03 3.58 0.84
C ASP A 26 -30.77 2.61 -0.30
N THR A 27 -31.57 2.66 -1.34
CA THR A 27 -31.43 1.82 -2.53
C THR A 27 -30.04 2.02 -3.10
N LEU A 28 -29.33 0.91 -3.36
CA LEU A 28 -28.00 0.99 -4.00
C LEU A 28 -28.16 1.62 -5.40
N PRO A 29 -27.21 2.47 -5.83
CA PRO A 29 -27.23 3.02 -7.17
C PRO A 29 -27.11 1.89 -8.21
N GLN A 30 -27.67 2.11 -9.39
CA GLN A 30 -27.69 1.09 -10.46
C GLN A 30 -26.28 0.78 -10.94
N THR A 31 -26.03 -0.51 -11.21
CA THR A 31 -24.77 -1.02 -11.73
C THR A 31 -25.02 -2.21 -12.65
N LEU A 32 -24.00 -2.65 -13.38
CA LEU A 32 -24.05 -3.95 -14.01
C LEU A 32 -24.15 -5.07 -12.94
N PRO A 33 -24.83 -6.19 -13.25
CA PRO A 33 -24.76 -7.40 -12.43
C PRO A 33 -23.31 -7.80 -12.19
N ARG A 34 -23.05 -8.36 -11.00
CA ARG A 34 -21.67 -8.67 -10.55
C ARG A 34 -20.87 -9.50 -11.55
N GLU A 35 -21.51 -10.48 -12.18
CA GLU A 35 -20.87 -11.35 -13.18
C GLU A 35 -20.49 -10.61 -14.44
N VAL A 36 -21.38 -9.77 -14.96
CA VAL A 36 -21.16 -8.96 -16.16
C VAL A 36 -20.10 -7.88 -15.88
N ALA A 37 -20.15 -7.25 -14.71
CA ALA A 37 -19.14 -6.29 -14.28
C ALA A 37 -17.73 -6.97 -14.17
N ALA A 38 -17.68 -8.22 -13.74
CA ALA A 38 -16.43 -8.99 -13.72
C ALA A 38 -15.87 -9.25 -15.13
N GLU A 39 -16.74 -9.52 -16.14
CA GLU A 39 -16.32 -9.62 -17.55
C GLU A 39 -15.81 -8.29 -18.09
N LEU A 40 -16.42 -7.17 -17.70
CA LEU A 40 -15.88 -5.83 -18.01
C LEU A 40 -14.49 -5.65 -17.42
N GLY A 41 -14.29 -6.04 -16.14
CA GLY A 41 -12.99 -6.01 -15.46
C GLY A 41 -11.92 -6.93 -16.09
N ASP A 42 -12.34 -7.89 -16.91
CA ASP A 42 -11.47 -8.83 -17.62
C ASP A 42 -10.94 -8.29 -18.96
N LEU A 43 -11.37 -7.12 -19.39
CA LEU A 43 -10.78 -6.42 -20.53
C LEU A 43 -9.37 -5.95 -20.18
N TYR A 44 -8.53 -5.80 -21.19
CA TYR A 44 -7.24 -5.13 -21.08
C TYR A 44 -7.43 -3.62 -21.26
N VAL A 45 -6.67 -2.82 -20.55
CA VAL A 45 -6.63 -1.36 -20.67
C VAL A 45 -5.18 -0.89 -20.67
N TYR A 46 -4.87 0.11 -21.46
CA TYR A 46 -3.60 0.84 -21.36
C TYR A 46 -3.76 1.95 -20.33
N TYR A 47 -3.10 1.74 -19.21
CA TYR A 47 -3.22 2.59 -18.03
C TYR A 47 -1.89 2.69 -17.29
N ASN A 48 -1.46 3.90 -16.95
CA ASN A 48 -0.15 4.16 -16.32
C ASN A 48 1.02 3.53 -17.10
N ASP A 49 1.05 3.80 -18.40
CA ASP A 49 2.09 3.37 -19.35
C ASP A 49 2.30 1.85 -19.43
N ARG A 50 1.26 1.08 -19.08
CA ARG A 50 1.28 -0.39 -19.18
C ARG A 50 -0.09 -0.97 -19.54
N ILE A 51 -0.06 -2.18 -20.08
CA ILE A 51 -1.28 -2.95 -20.34
C ILE A 51 -1.62 -3.76 -19.08
N CYS A 52 -2.81 -3.55 -18.53
CA CYS A 52 -3.27 -4.21 -17.30
C CYS A 52 -4.75 -4.61 -17.39
N PRO A 53 -5.28 -5.40 -16.44
CA PRO A 53 -6.73 -5.65 -16.34
C PRO A 53 -7.50 -4.35 -16.07
N LEU A 54 -8.65 -4.16 -16.70
CA LEU A 54 -9.54 -3.02 -16.42
C LEU A 54 -9.99 -3.00 -14.95
N GLN A 55 -9.99 -4.15 -14.29
CA GLN A 55 -10.18 -4.25 -12.84
C GLN A 55 -9.19 -3.38 -12.06
N THR A 56 -7.93 -3.25 -12.48
CA THR A 56 -6.92 -2.40 -11.84
C THR A 56 -7.34 -0.95 -11.91
N LEU A 57 -7.71 -0.44 -13.10
CA LEU A 57 -8.25 0.90 -13.26
C LEU A 57 -9.50 1.12 -12.40
N ALA A 58 -10.45 0.17 -12.42
CA ALA A 58 -11.67 0.25 -11.64
C ALA A 58 -11.38 0.34 -10.12
N LYS A 59 -10.40 -0.43 -9.63
CA LYS A 59 -9.96 -0.39 -8.22
C LYS A 59 -9.34 0.96 -7.88
N ASP A 60 -8.40 1.44 -8.70
CA ASP A 60 -7.71 2.71 -8.47
C ASP A 60 -8.70 3.88 -8.50
N PHE A 61 -9.61 3.90 -9.47
CA PHE A 61 -10.70 4.86 -9.55
C PHE A 61 -11.58 4.85 -8.28
N THR A 62 -12.02 3.67 -7.84
CA THR A 62 -12.86 3.53 -6.64
C THR A 62 -12.13 4.01 -5.39
N VAL A 63 -10.86 3.62 -5.22
CA VAL A 63 -10.01 4.04 -4.08
C VAL A 63 -9.77 5.55 -4.11
N LYS A 64 -9.48 6.13 -5.28
CA LYS A 64 -9.27 7.57 -5.45
C LYS A 64 -10.51 8.37 -5.04
N LEU A 65 -11.70 7.90 -5.41
CA LEU A 65 -12.95 8.59 -5.09
C LEU A 65 -13.36 8.41 -3.63
N CYS A 66 -13.54 7.18 -3.16
CA CYS A 66 -14.13 6.93 -1.84
C CYS A 66 -13.12 6.55 -0.75
N GLY A 67 -11.84 6.34 -1.11
CA GLY A 67 -10.79 5.93 -0.17
C GLY A 67 -10.84 4.46 0.24
N LYS A 68 -11.66 3.64 -0.42
CA LYS A 68 -11.82 2.20 -0.18
C LYS A 68 -11.90 1.46 -1.50
N SER A 69 -11.47 0.20 -1.53
CA SER A 69 -11.55 -0.65 -2.73
C SER A 69 -12.96 -1.15 -3.06
N ARG A 70 -13.94 -0.94 -2.18
CA ARG A 70 -15.36 -1.29 -2.35
C ARG A 70 -16.24 -0.15 -1.86
N TYR A 71 -17.36 0.05 -2.50
CA TYR A 71 -18.35 1.05 -2.12
C TYR A 71 -19.69 0.38 -1.79
N ARG A 72 -20.17 0.48 -0.53
CA ARG A 72 -21.45 -0.09 -0.05
C ARG A 72 -21.65 -1.57 -0.44
N GLY A 73 -20.57 -2.36 -0.46
CA GLY A 73 -20.59 -3.78 -0.87
C GLY A 73 -20.39 -4.03 -2.37
N LEU A 74 -20.48 -3.00 -3.20
CA LEU A 74 -20.23 -3.09 -4.64
C LEU A 74 -18.73 -3.31 -4.93
N THR A 75 -18.46 -4.11 -5.95
CA THR A 75 -17.09 -4.32 -6.44
C THR A 75 -16.59 -3.11 -7.21
N PRO A 76 -15.26 -2.92 -7.37
CA PRO A 76 -14.72 -1.80 -8.16
C PRO A 76 -15.26 -1.76 -9.60
N GLU A 77 -15.42 -2.93 -10.22
CA GLU A 77 -15.96 -3.07 -11.58
C GLU A 77 -17.43 -2.63 -11.63
N GLN A 78 -18.22 -2.92 -10.59
CA GLN A 78 -19.59 -2.43 -10.48
C GLN A 78 -19.63 -0.91 -10.31
N VAL A 79 -18.73 -0.35 -9.49
CA VAL A 79 -18.61 1.10 -9.31
C VAL A 79 -18.26 1.78 -10.64
N LEU A 80 -17.25 1.28 -11.35
CA LEU A 80 -16.85 1.80 -12.66
C LEU A 80 -18.01 1.72 -13.66
N SER A 81 -18.70 0.58 -13.73
CA SER A 81 -19.86 0.41 -14.63
C SER A 81 -21.01 1.34 -14.29
N GLY A 82 -21.18 1.67 -13.01
CA GLY A 82 -22.16 2.62 -12.55
C GLY A 82 -21.90 4.03 -13.11
N TRP A 83 -20.69 4.52 -13.02
CA TRP A 83 -20.29 5.81 -13.59
C TRP A 83 -20.32 5.83 -15.12
N LEU A 84 -20.05 4.69 -15.78
CA LEU A 84 -20.09 4.58 -17.23
C LEU A 84 -21.50 4.57 -17.81
N PHE A 85 -22.41 3.83 -17.19
CA PHE A 85 -23.73 3.53 -17.80
C PHE A 85 -24.91 4.12 -17.05
N TYR A 86 -24.73 4.54 -15.77
CA TYR A 86 -25.82 5.03 -14.91
C TYR A 86 -25.44 6.36 -14.26
N TYR A 87 -24.90 7.27 -15.07
CA TYR A 87 -24.40 8.58 -14.63
C TYR A 87 -25.41 9.36 -13.78
N ASP A 88 -26.69 9.37 -14.15
CA ASP A 88 -27.72 10.14 -13.46
C ASP A 88 -27.98 9.69 -12.02
N ASP A 89 -27.83 8.41 -11.74
CA ASP A 89 -27.91 7.86 -10.39
C ASP A 89 -26.64 8.19 -9.61
N TRP A 90 -25.47 7.96 -10.24
CA TRP A 90 -24.19 8.09 -9.58
C TRP A 90 -23.78 9.54 -9.30
N LYS A 91 -24.19 10.51 -10.11
CA LYS A 91 -23.92 11.94 -9.85
C LYS A 91 -24.54 12.44 -8.54
N ARG A 92 -25.57 11.76 -8.02
CA ARG A 92 -26.27 12.07 -6.77
C ARG A 92 -25.74 11.27 -5.57
N GLU A 93 -24.86 10.29 -5.80
CA GLU A 93 -24.34 9.41 -4.75
C GLU A 93 -23.22 10.10 -3.95
N PRO A 94 -23.30 10.16 -2.59
CA PRO A 94 -22.30 10.81 -1.76
C PRO A 94 -21.05 9.92 -1.61
N MET A 95 -20.30 9.76 -2.66
CA MET A 95 -19.20 8.84 -2.78
C MET A 95 -17.83 9.53 -2.77
N ILE A 96 -17.76 10.81 -3.20
CA ILE A 96 -16.49 11.51 -3.43
C ILE A 96 -15.94 12.02 -2.10
N ARG A 97 -14.89 11.38 -1.60
CA ARG A 97 -14.26 11.74 -0.33
C ARG A 97 -13.46 13.03 -0.48
N ILE A 98 -13.81 14.06 0.26
CA ILE A 98 -13.12 15.36 0.31
C ILE A 98 -12.38 15.46 1.65
N ARG A 99 -11.05 15.41 1.62
CA ARG A 99 -10.21 15.46 2.82
C ARG A 99 -10.06 16.89 3.35
N SER A 100 -9.81 17.84 2.46
CA SER A 100 -9.60 19.25 2.79
C SER A 100 -10.85 19.92 3.33
N ALA A 101 -10.72 20.60 4.50
CA ALA A 101 -11.80 21.42 5.04
C ALA A 101 -12.10 22.64 4.15
N GLY A 102 -11.08 23.20 3.47
CA GLY A 102 -11.23 24.31 2.53
C GLY A 102 -12.08 23.90 1.32
N ALA A 103 -11.76 22.75 0.69
CA ALA A 103 -12.55 22.22 -0.42
C ALA A 103 -14.00 21.93 -0.02
N ARG A 104 -14.22 21.36 1.17
CA ARG A 104 -15.60 21.13 1.69
C ARG A 104 -16.41 22.41 1.83
N ARG A 105 -15.78 23.50 2.27
CA ARG A 105 -16.45 24.83 2.36
C ARG A 105 -16.82 25.37 0.98
N LEU A 106 -15.90 25.27 0.01
CA LEU A 106 -16.16 25.70 -1.37
C LEU A 106 -17.30 24.91 -2.02
N LEU A 107 -17.38 23.61 -1.76
CA LEU A 107 -18.43 22.72 -2.25
C LEU A 107 -19.72 22.80 -1.41
N GLU A 108 -19.74 23.54 -0.30
CA GLU A 108 -20.87 23.64 0.65
C GLU A 108 -21.29 22.27 1.23
N VAL A 109 -20.33 21.38 1.44
CA VAL A 109 -20.58 20.02 1.95
C VAL A 109 -20.28 19.92 3.44
N GLY A 110 -21.29 19.56 4.24
CA GLY A 110 -21.15 19.43 5.68
C GLY A 110 -20.38 18.16 6.13
N GLY A 111 -20.32 17.13 5.29
CA GLY A 111 -19.69 15.84 5.55
C GLY A 111 -18.33 15.65 4.88
N ARG A 112 -17.77 14.43 5.06
CA ARG A 112 -16.50 14.05 4.39
C ARG A 112 -16.70 13.57 2.95
N TYR A 113 -17.94 13.34 2.52
CA TYR A 113 -18.26 12.82 1.21
C TYR A 113 -19.18 13.80 0.48
N ALA A 114 -18.79 14.14 -0.75
CA ALA A 114 -19.54 14.98 -1.67
C ALA A 114 -20.21 14.11 -2.76
N ARG A 115 -21.24 14.66 -3.37
CA ARG A 115 -21.85 14.17 -4.62
C ARG A 115 -21.18 14.89 -5.80
N LEU A 116 -21.22 14.30 -6.98
CA LEU A 116 -20.74 15.02 -8.16
C LEU A 116 -21.57 16.29 -8.43
N SER A 117 -22.88 16.26 -8.14
CA SER A 117 -23.76 17.40 -8.22
C SER A 117 -23.33 18.59 -7.34
N ASP A 118 -22.63 18.35 -6.23
CA ASP A 118 -22.20 19.41 -5.31
C ASP A 118 -21.05 20.26 -5.89
N PHE A 119 -20.38 19.78 -6.94
CA PHE A 119 -19.34 20.53 -7.65
C PHE A 119 -19.89 21.64 -8.55
N ARG A 120 -21.21 21.69 -8.76
CA ARG A 120 -21.88 22.74 -9.52
C ARG A 120 -22.84 23.51 -8.62
N ASN A 121 -22.96 24.81 -8.88
CA ASN A 121 -23.93 25.65 -8.18
C ASN A 121 -25.34 25.53 -8.83
N ARG A 122 -26.31 26.28 -8.30
CA ARG A 122 -27.71 26.25 -8.80
C ARG A 122 -27.87 26.73 -10.24
N VAL A 123 -26.90 27.52 -10.73
CA VAL A 123 -26.88 28.01 -12.13
C VAL A 123 -25.94 27.17 -13.01
N ASN A 124 -25.57 25.99 -12.53
CA ASN A 124 -24.73 24.98 -13.21
C ASN A 124 -23.26 25.40 -13.46
N GLU A 125 -22.76 26.43 -12.77
CA GLU A 125 -21.35 26.85 -12.82
C GLU A 125 -20.50 25.96 -11.92
N TYR A 126 -19.23 25.78 -12.29
CA TYR A 126 -18.30 24.96 -11.54
C TYR A 126 -17.81 25.72 -10.30
N ARG A 127 -18.02 25.17 -9.11
CA ARG A 127 -17.73 25.85 -7.82
C ARG A 127 -16.26 26.00 -7.50
N LEU A 128 -15.38 25.23 -8.11
CA LEU A 128 -13.92 25.28 -7.88
C LEU A 128 -13.21 26.15 -8.93
N GLU A 129 -13.95 26.79 -9.86
CA GLU A 129 -13.37 27.67 -10.85
C GLU A 129 -12.65 28.85 -10.18
N GLY A 130 -11.38 29.07 -10.55
CA GLY A 130 -10.54 30.11 -9.95
C GLY A 130 -10.05 29.87 -8.52
N ALA A 131 -10.40 28.74 -7.88
CA ALA A 131 -9.89 28.38 -6.58
C ALA A 131 -8.42 27.90 -6.67
N ALA A 132 -7.48 28.78 -6.36
CA ALA A 132 -6.05 28.45 -6.34
C ALA A 132 -5.66 27.74 -5.03
N GLY A 133 -4.87 26.65 -5.13
CA GLY A 133 -4.19 26.01 -4.01
C GLY A 133 -4.44 24.49 -3.86
N ARG A 134 -3.58 23.83 -3.07
CA ARG A 134 -3.63 22.39 -2.77
C ARG A 134 -5.01 21.87 -2.32
N PRO A 135 -5.82 22.59 -1.53
CA PRO A 135 -7.12 22.08 -1.08
C PRO A 135 -8.13 21.89 -2.21
N ALA A 136 -8.15 22.80 -3.19
CA ALA A 136 -9.05 22.74 -4.35
C ALA A 136 -8.54 21.67 -5.35
N GLY A 137 -7.23 21.53 -5.53
CA GLY A 137 -6.62 20.62 -6.50
C GLY A 137 -7.01 19.15 -6.32
N GLU A 138 -7.08 18.63 -5.08
CA GLU A 138 -7.52 17.24 -4.84
C GLU A 138 -8.98 17.03 -5.25
N ALA A 139 -9.84 17.99 -5.01
CA ALA A 139 -11.26 17.89 -5.36
C ALA A 139 -11.47 18.03 -6.88
N ASP A 140 -10.75 18.97 -7.50
CA ASP A 140 -10.76 19.20 -8.94
C ASP A 140 -10.26 17.97 -9.72
N GLU A 141 -9.15 17.35 -9.26
CA GLU A 141 -8.64 16.10 -9.83
C GLU A 141 -9.70 14.99 -9.84
N LYS A 142 -10.45 14.82 -8.74
CA LYS A 142 -11.50 13.80 -8.65
C LYS A 142 -12.66 14.09 -9.60
N PHE A 143 -13.04 15.36 -9.74
CA PHE A 143 -14.05 15.78 -10.70
C PHE A 143 -13.63 15.45 -12.14
N ASN A 144 -12.39 15.79 -12.50
CA ASN A 144 -11.84 15.53 -13.83
C ASN A 144 -11.71 14.03 -14.14
N ILE A 145 -11.28 13.22 -13.16
CA ILE A 145 -11.21 11.75 -13.31
C ILE A 145 -12.61 11.17 -13.57
N ILE A 146 -13.63 11.62 -12.86
CA ILE A 146 -15.02 11.19 -13.11
C ILE A 146 -15.45 11.59 -14.53
N GLY A 147 -15.14 12.82 -14.95
CA GLY A 147 -15.42 13.29 -16.29
C GLY A 147 -14.77 12.39 -17.36
N MET A 148 -13.51 12.03 -17.19
CA MET A 148 -12.78 11.14 -18.11
C MET A 148 -13.38 9.73 -18.15
N VAL A 149 -13.89 9.21 -17.02
CA VAL A 149 -14.57 7.91 -16.99
C VAL A 149 -15.92 8.01 -17.70
N CYS A 150 -16.74 9.02 -17.37
CA CYS A 150 -18.07 9.17 -17.96
C CYS A 150 -18.04 9.42 -19.48
N THR A 151 -17.03 10.13 -19.98
CA THR A 151 -16.83 10.32 -21.44
C THR A 151 -16.22 9.09 -22.11
N GLY A 152 -15.67 8.16 -21.33
CA GLY A 152 -14.94 6.99 -21.83
C GLY A 152 -13.51 7.26 -22.27
N SER A 153 -12.99 8.50 -22.17
CA SER A 153 -11.63 8.86 -22.59
C SER A 153 -10.54 8.14 -21.78
N MET A 154 -10.86 7.73 -20.55
CA MET A 154 -9.95 6.92 -19.71
C MET A 154 -9.89 5.45 -20.12
N LEU A 155 -10.87 4.97 -20.91
CA LEU A 155 -11.00 3.59 -21.33
C LEU A 155 -10.22 3.32 -22.63
N ARG A 156 -8.91 3.42 -22.57
CA ARG A 156 -8.03 3.03 -23.68
C ARG A 156 -7.95 1.51 -23.79
N ILE A 157 -9.02 0.92 -24.33
CA ILE A 157 -9.21 -0.54 -24.40
C ILE A 157 -9.07 -1.09 -25.83
N PHE A 158 -8.87 -0.26 -26.82
CA PHE A 158 -8.80 -0.68 -28.22
C PHE A 158 -7.37 -0.54 -28.76
N PRO A 159 -6.59 -1.65 -28.82
CA PRO A 159 -5.30 -1.63 -29.48
C PRO A 159 -5.45 -1.53 -31.00
N TYR A 160 -4.58 -0.78 -31.65
CA TYR A 160 -4.44 -0.71 -33.09
C TYR A 160 -2.98 -0.45 -33.47
N THR A 161 -2.56 -0.95 -34.62
CA THR A 161 -1.25 -0.60 -35.18
C THR A 161 -1.42 0.69 -35.99
N ASP A 162 -0.66 1.72 -35.66
CA ASP A 162 -0.71 3.00 -36.36
C ASP A 162 -0.09 2.81 -37.76
N PRO A 163 -0.83 3.11 -38.84
CA PRO A 163 -0.32 2.94 -40.20
C PRO A 163 0.90 3.81 -40.52
N SER A 164 1.11 4.90 -39.80
CA SER A 164 2.17 5.88 -40.06
C SER A 164 3.56 5.40 -39.61
N ASP A 165 3.63 4.69 -38.46
CA ASP A 165 4.90 4.29 -37.83
C ASP A 165 4.94 2.82 -37.42
N SER A 166 3.88 2.05 -37.70
CA SER A 166 3.72 0.63 -37.37
C SER A 166 3.81 0.35 -35.85
N LEU A 167 3.62 1.36 -34.99
CA LEU A 167 3.61 1.19 -33.55
C LEU A 167 2.24 0.79 -33.03
N LEU A 168 2.22 -0.09 -32.05
CA LEU A 168 0.99 -0.45 -31.34
C LEU A 168 0.55 0.69 -30.42
N ARG A 169 -0.64 1.23 -30.66
CA ARG A 169 -1.28 2.25 -29.85
C ARG A 169 -2.59 1.76 -29.25
N TRP A 170 -3.03 2.42 -28.21
CA TRP A 170 -4.28 2.10 -27.52
C TRP A 170 -5.20 3.32 -27.55
N ALA A 171 -6.37 3.14 -28.10
CA ALA A 171 -7.39 4.18 -28.17
C ALA A 171 -8.56 3.91 -27.23
N SER A 172 -9.20 4.97 -26.80
CA SER A 172 -10.59 4.97 -26.32
C SER A 172 -11.55 5.14 -27.50
N GLN A 173 -12.84 4.92 -27.28
CA GLN A 173 -13.84 5.14 -28.34
C GLN A 173 -14.00 6.62 -28.75
N VAL A 174 -13.51 7.56 -27.95
CA VAL A 174 -13.64 9.01 -28.19
C VAL A 174 -12.37 9.63 -28.75
N ASP A 175 -11.27 8.85 -28.86
CA ASP A 175 -10.03 9.34 -29.43
C ASP A 175 -10.16 9.47 -30.95
N GLY A 176 -9.48 10.47 -31.53
CA GLY A 176 -9.35 10.60 -32.97
C GLY A 176 -8.47 9.47 -33.54
N LEU A 177 -9.02 8.68 -34.43
CA LEU A 177 -8.30 7.60 -35.09
C LEU A 177 -7.64 8.07 -36.40
N PRO A 178 -6.49 7.49 -36.81
CA PRO A 178 -5.89 7.74 -38.12
C PRO A 178 -6.86 7.45 -39.25
N ARG A 179 -6.85 8.28 -40.31
CA ARG A 179 -7.74 8.12 -41.47
C ARG A 179 -7.42 6.86 -42.29
N GLU A 180 -6.17 6.43 -42.24
CA GLU A 180 -5.62 5.27 -42.93
C GLU A 180 -5.98 3.94 -42.27
N LEU A 181 -6.60 3.98 -41.08
CA LEU A 181 -7.02 2.76 -40.37
C LEU A 181 -8.12 2.03 -41.15
N PRO A 182 -8.09 0.69 -41.23
CA PRO A 182 -9.14 -0.07 -41.93
C PRO A 182 -10.54 0.30 -41.42
N HIS A 183 -11.44 0.60 -42.34
CA HIS A 183 -12.78 1.12 -42.03
C HIS A 183 -13.54 0.24 -41.01
N GLY A 184 -13.47 -1.09 -41.15
CA GLY A 184 -14.09 -2.02 -40.21
C GLY A 184 -13.52 -1.94 -38.78
N GLN A 185 -12.21 -1.71 -38.66
CA GLN A 185 -11.53 -1.54 -37.37
C GLN A 185 -11.91 -0.21 -36.73
N ALA A 186 -11.87 0.89 -37.49
CA ALA A 186 -12.28 2.21 -37.01
C ALA A 186 -13.75 2.22 -36.56
N LEU A 187 -14.64 1.56 -37.33
CA LEU A 187 -16.06 1.42 -36.97
C LEU A 187 -16.25 0.61 -35.68
N PHE A 188 -15.50 -0.49 -35.51
CA PHE A 188 -15.56 -1.30 -34.31
C PHE A 188 -15.12 -0.51 -33.06
N ILE A 189 -14.00 0.19 -33.13
CA ILE A 189 -13.48 1.03 -32.05
C ILE A 189 -14.50 2.10 -31.67
N GLY A 190 -15.03 2.83 -32.63
CA GLY A 190 -15.95 3.96 -32.39
C GLY A 190 -17.36 3.56 -31.92
N ARG A 191 -17.79 2.32 -32.14
CA ARG A 191 -19.17 1.90 -31.87
C ARG A 191 -19.33 0.78 -30.83
N ALA A 192 -18.29 0.02 -30.51
CA ALA A 192 -18.43 -1.15 -29.63
C ALA A 192 -19.02 -0.80 -28.28
N MET A 193 -18.54 0.25 -27.60
CA MET A 193 -19.03 0.65 -26.30
C MET A 193 -20.40 1.32 -26.35
N ASN A 194 -20.74 2.01 -27.45
CA ASN A 194 -22.09 2.54 -27.67
C ASN A 194 -23.10 1.38 -27.75
N TYR A 195 -22.74 0.33 -28.47
CA TYR A 195 -23.59 -0.87 -28.56
C TYR A 195 -23.72 -1.59 -27.21
N VAL A 196 -22.64 -1.64 -26.39
CA VAL A 196 -22.74 -2.10 -25.00
C VAL A 196 -23.76 -1.25 -24.23
N SER A 197 -23.71 0.09 -24.35
CA SER A 197 -24.64 0.98 -23.67
C SER A 197 -26.10 0.74 -24.09
N GLU A 198 -26.37 0.49 -25.37
CA GLU A 198 -27.73 0.13 -25.86
C GLU A 198 -28.23 -1.18 -25.22
N LEU A 199 -27.38 -2.20 -25.14
CA LEU A 199 -27.72 -3.47 -24.51
C LEU A 199 -27.94 -3.33 -23.01
N VAL A 200 -27.17 -2.46 -22.33
CA VAL A 200 -27.35 -2.13 -20.91
C VAL A 200 -28.74 -1.50 -20.68
N VAL A 201 -29.12 -0.55 -21.51
CA VAL A 201 -30.48 0.08 -21.45
C VAL A 201 -31.58 -0.96 -21.63
N LYS A 202 -31.41 -1.92 -22.54
CA LYS A 202 -32.30 -3.05 -22.77
C LYS A 202 -32.25 -4.12 -21.70
N ARG A 203 -31.27 -4.05 -20.76
CA ARG A 203 -30.97 -5.07 -19.75
C ARG A 203 -30.66 -6.45 -20.35
N ASP A 204 -30.13 -6.49 -21.57
CA ASP A 204 -29.66 -7.71 -22.20
C ASP A 204 -28.24 -8.06 -21.72
N TRP A 205 -28.15 -8.66 -20.53
CA TRP A 205 -26.87 -8.99 -19.89
C TRP A 205 -26.08 -10.04 -20.66
N ALA A 206 -26.76 -10.96 -21.33
CA ALA A 206 -26.09 -11.96 -22.17
C ALA A 206 -25.45 -11.32 -23.40
N GLY A 207 -26.16 -10.37 -24.03
CA GLY A 207 -25.64 -9.57 -25.13
C GLY A 207 -24.45 -8.72 -24.70
N VAL A 208 -24.54 -8.02 -23.55
CA VAL A 208 -23.43 -7.25 -22.98
C VAL A 208 -22.19 -8.13 -22.81
N ALA A 209 -22.33 -9.26 -22.12
CA ALA A 209 -21.22 -10.21 -21.92
C ALA A 209 -20.65 -10.71 -23.25
N GLY A 210 -21.51 -10.97 -24.25
CA GLY A 210 -21.09 -11.37 -25.60
C GLY A 210 -20.23 -10.32 -26.31
N VAL A 211 -20.60 -9.03 -26.21
CA VAL A 211 -19.80 -7.94 -26.79
C VAL A 211 -18.50 -7.74 -26.04
N LEU A 212 -18.50 -7.80 -24.72
CA LEU A 212 -17.25 -7.69 -23.94
C LEU A 212 -16.25 -8.80 -24.29
N ARG A 213 -16.70 -10.03 -24.48
CA ARG A 213 -15.85 -11.13 -24.96
C ARG A 213 -15.32 -10.89 -26.37
N LYS A 214 -16.10 -10.30 -27.28
CA LYS A 214 -15.64 -9.90 -28.61
C LYS A 214 -14.57 -8.81 -28.54
N ILE A 215 -14.74 -7.80 -27.68
CA ILE A 215 -13.72 -6.77 -27.42
C ILE A 215 -12.44 -7.44 -26.92
N ARG A 216 -12.54 -8.36 -25.98
CA ARG A 216 -11.36 -9.09 -25.45
C ARG A 216 -10.65 -9.90 -26.51
N SER A 217 -11.39 -10.62 -27.36
CA SER A 217 -10.81 -11.36 -28.48
C SER A 217 -10.11 -10.43 -29.49
N TYR A 218 -10.71 -9.26 -29.77
CA TYR A 218 -10.09 -8.22 -30.57
C TYR A 218 -8.78 -7.73 -29.95
N GLN A 219 -8.77 -7.43 -28.65
CA GLN A 219 -7.57 -7.00 -27.92
C GLN A 219 -6.43 -8.02 -28.03
N GLN A 220 -6.74 -9.31 -27.88
CA GLN A 220 -5.75 -10.38 -27.97
C GLN A 220 -5.19 -10.51 -29.38
N LYS A 221 -6.03 -10.34 -30.41
CA LYS A 221 -5.62 -10.43 -31.81
C LYS A 221 -4.73 -9.25 -32.19
N GLU A 222 -5.19 -8.04 -31.96
CA GLU A 222 -4.48 -6.82 -32.39
C GLU A 222 -3.27 -6.50 -31.49
N GLY A 223 -3.33 -6.82 -30.19
CA GLY A 223 -2.22 -6.60 -29.26
C GLY A 223 -1.04 -7.58 -29.44
N GLY A 224 -1.30 -8.76 -29.98
CA GLY A 224 -0.28 -9.75 -30.35
C GLY A 224 0.74 -10.03 -29.24
N ALA A 225 2.03 -9.95 -29.60
CA ALA A 225 3.15 -10.22 -28.68
C ALA A 225 3.32 -9.18 -27.54
N HIS A 226 2.69 -8.02 -27.67
CA HIS A 226 2.78 -6.97 -26.65
C HIS A 226 1.84 -7.18 -25.45
N MET A 227 0.94 -8.17 -25.55
CA MET A 227 0.00 -8.48 -24.48
C MET A 227 0.70 -9.15 -23.31
N PRO A 228 0.35 -8.79 -22.06
CA PRO A 228 0.86 -9.49 -20.88
C PRO A 228 0.42 -10.96 -20.90
N SER A 229 1.29 -11.85 -20.43
CA SER A 229 0.95 -13.27 -20.34
C SER A 229 -0.32 -13.49 -19.51
N GLY A 230 -1.08 -14.53 -19.84
CA GLY A 230 -2.29 -14.87 -19.10
C GLY A 230 -2.04 -15.14 -17.60
N LEU A 231 -0.81 -15.57 -17.23
CA LEU A 231 -0.39 -15.70 -15.83
C LEU A 231 -0.23 -14.35 -15.16
N ARG A 232 0.44 -13.38 -15.83
CA ARG A 232 0.64 -12.03 -15.30
C ARG A 232 -0.70 -11.32 -15.09
N PHE A 233 -1.61 -11.46 -16.03
CA PHE A 233 -2.97 -10.93 -15.93
C PHE A 233 -3.73 -11.50 -14.73
N ARG A 234 -3.70 -12.84 -14.54
CA ARG A 234 -4.35 -13.51 -13.39
C ARG A 234 -3.68 -13.16 -12.06
N ALA A 235 -2.35 -13.06 -12.04
CA ALA A 235 -1.59 -12.67 -10.85
C ALA A 235 -1.97 -11.25 -10.40
N GLU A 236 -2.15 -10.30 -11.32
CA GLU A 236 -2.58 -8.95 -10.99
C GLU A 236 -4.01 -8.92 -10.43
N LYS A 237 -4.93 -9.67 -11.03
CA LYS A 237 -6.29 -9.80 -10.48
C LYS A 237 -6.30 -10.42 -9.08
N LEU A 238 -5.44 -11.40 -8.84
CA LEU A 238 -5.27 -12.02 -7.51
C LEU A 238 -4.70 -11.02 -6.50
N TYR A 239 -3.64 -10.30 -6.88
CA TYR A 239 -3.04 -9.24 -6.07
C TYR A 239 -4.09 -8.19 -5.66
N ASN A 240 -4.91 -7.73 -6.60
CA ASN A 240 -5.96 -6.76 -6.34
C ASN A 240 -7.05 -7.25 -5.36
N ARG A 241 -7.34 -8.54 -5.34
CA ARG A 241 -8.34 -9.16 -4.45
C ARG A 241 -7.82 -9.41 -3.03
N LEU A 242 -6.52 -9.67 -2.87
CA LEU A 242 -5.90 -10.11 -1.62
C LEU A 242 -5.40 -8.95 -0.74
N ASP A 243 -5.76 -7.71 -1.00
CA ASP A 243 -5.28 -6.57 -0.21
C ASP A 243 -5.97 -6.49 1.18
N TRP A 244 -5.42 -7.23 2.13
CA TRP A 244 -5.85 -7.28 3.53
C TRP A 244 -4.85 -6.58 4.47
N SER A 245 -4.12 -5.59 3.97
CA SER A 245 -3.02 -4.96 4.70
C SER A 245 -3.48 -4.28 5.98
N LEU A 246 -4.59 -3.55 5.94
CA LEU A 246 -5.10 -2.84 7.11
C LEU A 246 -5.60 -3.77 8.23
N PRO A 247 -6.48 -4.77 7.98
CA PRO A 247 -6.88 -5.69 9.03
C PRO A 247 -5.71 -6.52 9.56
N LEU A 248 -4.74 -6.89 8.72
CA LEU A 248 -3.55 -7.60 9.15
C LEU A 248 -2.68 -6.72 10.08
N ALA A 249 -2.46 -5.46 9.72
CA ALA A 249 -1.73 -4.51 10.56
C ALA A 249 -2.40 -4.32 11.93
N ALA A 250 -3.72 -4.16 11.94
CA ALA A 250 -4.49 -4.03 13.18
C ALA A 250 -4.37 -5.30 14.05
N ALA A 251 -4.54 -6.48 13.46
CA ALA A 251 -4.39 -7.75 14.16
C ALA A 251 -2.97 -7.92 14.74
N PHE A 252 -1.94 -7.54 13.98
CA PHE A 252 -0.55 -7.60 14.43
C PHE A 252 -0.29 -6.65 15.60
N ILE A 253 -0.76 -5.40 15.52
CA ILE A 253 -0.57 -4.43 16.60
C ILE A 253 -1.28 -4.89 17.87
N LEU A 254 -2.54 -5.32 17.77
CA LEU A 254 -3.31 -5.80 18.95
C LEU A 254 -2.66 -7.05 19.58
N THR A 255 -2.26 -8.02 18.76
CA THR A 255 -1.55 -9.22 19.23
C THR A 255 -0.20 -8.87 19.81
N GLY A 256 0.52 -7.94 19.19
CA GLY A 256 1.82 -7.46 19.65
C GLY A 256 1.73 -6.74 21.00
N ILE A 257 0.79 -5.81 21.18
CA ILE A 257 0.56 -5.12 22.47
C ILE A 257 0.19 -6.14 23.57
N GLY A 258 -0.79 -6.98 23.32
CA GLY A 258 -1.22 -8.00 24.27
C GLY A 258 -0.11 -8.96 24.65
N GLY A 259 0.64 -9.44 23.64
CA GLY A 259 1.78 -10.33 23.82
C GLY A 259 2.95 -9.65 24.55
N PHE A 260 3.22 -8.36 24.26
CA PHE A 260 4.25 -7.57 24.95
C PHE A 260 3.95 -7.42 26.45
N LEU A 261 2.72 -7.06 26.78
CA LEU A 261 2.30 -6.94 28.18
C LEU A 261 2.35 -8.29 28.93
N ASP A 262 1.92 -9.38 28.26
CA ASP A 262 2.01 -10.73 28.83
C ASP A 262 3.46 -11.18 28.99
N ALA A 263 4.33 -10.92 28.00
CA ALA A 263 5.77 -11.21 28.07
C ALA A 263 6.43 -10.49 29.26
N CYS A 264 6.20 -9.19 29.43
CA CYS A 264 6.74 -8.42 30.54
C CYS A 264 6.24 -8.98 31.90
N ARG A 265 4.94 -9.30 32.03
CA ARG A 265 4.38 -9.92 33.26
C ARG A 265 5.01 -11.28 33.56
N ARG A 266 5.23 -12.10 32.55
CA ARG A 266 5.86 -13.43 32.70
C ARG A 266 7.33 -13.33 33.08
N MET A 267 8.05 -12.39 32.46
CA MET A 267 9.48 -12.14 32.81
C MET A 267 9.62 -11.70 34.28
N VAL A 268 8.73 -10.85 34.80
CA VAL A 268 8.70 -10.48 36.22
C VAL A 268 8.47 -11.71 37.12
N ARG A 269 7.63 -12.66 36.66
CA ARG A 269 7.28 -13.87 37.41
C ARG A 269 8.24 -15.06 37.16
N GLY A 270 9.27 -14.89 36.35
CA GLY A 270 10.18 -15.98 35.95
C GLY A 270 9.50 -17.09 35.15
N ARG A 271 8.40 -16.80 34.46
CA ARG A 271 7.61 -17.78 33.67
C ARG A 271 7.79 -17.59 32.19
N ALA A 272 7.89 -18.70 31.44
CA ALA A 272 7.87 -18.69 29.98
C ALA A 272 6.44 -18.69 29.43
N PHE A 273 6.29 -18.44 28.14
CA PHE A 273 5.01 -18.66 27.44
C PHE A 273 4.58 -20.12 27.51
N GLY A 274 3.29 -20.38 27.76
CA GLY A 274 2.74 -21.72 27.65
C GLY A 274 2.79 -22.26 26.22
N ALA A 275 2.92 -23.57 26.05
CA ALA A 275 3.08 -24.22 24.74
C ALA A 275 1.97 -23.83 23.74
N LYS A 276 0.71 -23.73 24.17
CA LYS A 276 -0.42 -23.31 23.33
C LYS A 276 -0.27 -21.86 22.84
N THR A 277 0.03 -20.94 23.75
CA THR A 277 0.22 -19.50 23.41
C THR A 277 1.39 -19.33 22.44
N ARG A 278 2.49 -20.03 22.72
CA ARG A 278 3.65 -20.04 21.83
C ARG A 278 3.28 -20.55 20.43
N GLY A 279 2.55 -21.67 20.35
CA GLY A 279 2.11 -22.26 19.08
C GLY A 279 1.26 -21.29 18.26
N TRP A 280 0.28 -20.63 18.88
CA TRP A 280 -0.55 -19.64 18.20
C TRP A 280 0.21 -18.42 17.73
N LEU A 281 1.12 -17.89 18.56
CA LEU A 281 1.96 -16.75 18.16
C LEU A 281 2.89 -17.12 17.00
N LEU A 282 3.53 -18.28 17.04
CA LEU A 282 4.38 -18.74 15.93
C LEU A 282 3.59 -18.99 14.65
N ALA A 283 2.39 -19.61 14.75
CA ALA A 283 1.52 -19.83 13.60
C ALA A 283 1.07 -18.52 12.96
N GLY A 284 0.73 -17.52 13.75
CA GLY A 284 0.35 -16.19 13.24
C GLY A 284 1.50 -15.46 12.56
N VAL A 285 2.72 -15.52 13.11
CA VAL A 285 3.93 -14.98 12.45
C VAL A 285 4.20 -15.69 11.13
N ALA A 286 4.10 -17.03 11.10
CA ALA A 286 4.31 -17.82 9.89
C ALA A 286 3.25 -17.52 8.82
N ALA A 287 1.97 -17.46 9.21
CA ALA A 287 0.87 -17.14 8.29
C ALA A 287 1.01 -15.73 7.71
N GLY A 288 1.34 -14.74 8.55
CA GLY A 288 1.60 -13.37 8.11
C GLY A 288 2.83 -13.28 7.19
N GLY A 289 3.89 -14.02 7.50
CA GLY A 289 5.08 -14.13 6.65
C GLY A 289 4.76 -14.72 5.29
N LEU A 290 3.99 -15.81 5.22
CA LEU A 290 3.53 -16.41 3.96
C LEU A 290 2.65 -15.46 3.16
N TYR A 291 1.71 -14.76 3.81
CA TYR A 291 0.88 -13.76 3.14
C TYR A 291 1.73 -12.63 2.54
N LEU A 292 2.68 -12.06 3.30
CA LEU A 292 3.56 -11.00 2.78
C LEU A 292 4.47 -11.53 1.67
N THR A 293 4.98 -12.76 1.77
CA THR A 293 5.74 -13.42 0.69
C THR A 293 4.92 -13.47 -0.59
N LEU A 294 3.67 -13.94 -0.50
CA LEU A 294 2.76 -14.00 -1.65
C LEU A 294 2.52 -12.60 -2.25
N MET A 295 2.24 -11.61 -1.40
CA MET A 295 1.94 -10.25 -1.86
C MET A 295 3.14 -9.57 -2.51
N LEU A 296 4.35 -9.72 -1.95
CA LEU A 296 5.59 -9.20 -2.54
C LEU A 296 5.95 -9.92 -3.84
N ALA A 297 5.80 -11.25 -3.88
CA ALA A 297 6.03 -12.03 -5.09
C ALA A 297 5.06 -11.66 -6.22
N LEU A 298 3.75 -11.54 -5.92
CA LEU A 298 2.75 -11.12 -6.89
C LEU A 298 3.06 -9.71 -7.42
N ARG A 299 3.39 -8.77 -6.51
CA ARG A 299 3.70 -7.40 -6.91
C ARG A 299 4.96 -7.34 -7.78
N GLY A 300 6.05 -8.01 -7.40
CA GLY A 300 7.27 -8.10 -8.20
C GLY A 300 7.05 -8.76 -9.56
N TYR A 301 6.26 -9.85 -9.62
CA TYR A 301 5.93 -10.51 -10.87
C TYR A 301 5.09 -9.62 -11.81
N VAL A 302 4.12 -8.88 -11.25
CA VAL A 302 3.25 -7.98 -12.02
C VAL A 302 4.00 -6.72 -12.47
N SER A 303 4.81 -6.11 -11.61
CA SER A 303 5.59 -4.92 -11.96
C SER A 303 6.75 -5.23 -12.90
N GLY A 304 7.34 -6.42 -12.79
CA GLY A 304 8.53 -6.81 -13.54
C GLY A 304 9.85 -6.35 -12.90
N HIS A 305 9.80 -5.74 -11.70
CA HIS A 305 10.97 -5.32 -10.91
C HIS A 305 10.85 -5.76 -9.47
N TRP A 306 11.95 -5.66 -8.70
CA TRP A 306 11.94 -5.96 -7.28
C TRP A 306 11.01 -5.02 -6.51
N PRO A 307 10.15 -5.53 -5.62
CA PRO A 307 9.14 -4.73 -4.91
C PRO A 307 9.75 -3.95 -3.74
N VAL A 308 10.71 -3.08 -4.03
CA VAL A 308 11.42 -2.20 -3.08
C VAL A 308 11.67 -0.80 -3.67
N SER A 309 10.88 -0.40 -4.65
CA SER A 309 11.08 0.82 -5.42
C SER A 309 10.45 2.08 -4.82
N ASN A 310 9.53 1.93 -3.89
CA ASN A 310 8.84 3.04 -3.22
C ASN A 310 8.61 2.77 -1.74
N GLY A 311 8.14 3.78 -0.99
CA GLY A 311 7.92 3.68 0.46
C GLY A 311 6.92 2.60 0.88
N TYR A 312 5.88 2.38 0.10
CA TYR A 312 4.90 1.31 0.34
C TYR A 312 5.56 -0.09 0.26
N GLU A 313 6.33 -0.32 -0.78
CA GLU A 313 7.01 -1.59 -1.01
C GLU A 313 8.11 -1.85 0.02
N THR A 314 8.93 -0.85 0.29
CA THR A 314 10.04 -0.96 1.27
C THR A 314 9.54 -1.23 2.68
N MET A 315 8.44 -0.61 3.11
CA MET A 315 7.85 -0.87 4.42
C MET A 315 7.20 -2.25 4.51
N ARG A 316 6.60 -2.75 3.44
CA ARG A 316 6.11 -4.14 3.36
C ARG A 316 7.26 -5.15 3.38
N PHE A 317 8.33 -4.86 2.67
CA PHE A 317 9.55 -5.66 2.71
C PHE A 317 10.15 -5.67 4.13
N MET A 318 10.21 -4.53 4.81
CA MET A 318 10.63 -4.44 6.22
C MET A 318 9.73 -5.28 7.13
N ALA A 319 8.40 -5.22 6.96
CA ALA A 319 7.48 -6.06 7.73
C ALA A 319 7.74 -7.56 7.50
N TRP A 320 7.97 -7.97 6.25
CA TRP A 320 8.33 -9.33 5.88
C TRP A 320 9.65 -9.78 6.50
N CYS A 321 10.71 -8.99 6.38
CA CYS A 321 12.01 -9.25 7.04
C CYS A 321 11.84 -9.39 8.56
N THR A 322 11.03 -8.53 9.17
CA THR A 322 10.74 -8.58 10.61
C THR A 322 10.11 -9.91 11.01
N LEU A 323 9.14 -10.42 10.24
CA LEU A 323 8.51 -11.71 10.53
C LEU A 323 9.50 -12.88 10.36
N LEU A 324 10.34 -12.85 9.34
CA LEU A 324 11.40 -13.85 9.14
C LEU A 324 12.42 -13.84 10.29
N LEU A 325 12.90 -12.66 10.67
CA LEU A 325 13.80 -12.49 11.83
C LEU A 325 13.12 -12.96 13.12
N THR A 326 11.82 -12.68 13.27
CA THR A 326 11.04 -13.17 14.43
C THR A 326 11.04 -14.70 14.49
N LEU A 327 10.78 -15.38 13.39
CA LEU A 327 10.81 -16.85 13.33
C LEU A 327 12.22 -17.41 13.62
N LEU A 328 13.25 -16.76 13.11
CA LEU A 328 14.64 -17.14 13.36
C LEU A 328 14.99 -17.00 14.84
N PHE A 329 14.73 -15.83 15.43
CA PHE A 329 15.09 -15.55 16.81
C PHE A 329 14.18 -16.22 17.85
N ALA A 330 12.89 -16.46 17.51
CA ALA A 330 11.94 -17.10 18.42
C ALA A 330 12.34 -18.54 18.81
N ARG A 331 13.19 -19.20 18.04
CA ARG A 331 13.77 -20.51 18.42
C ARG A 331 14.59 -20.41 19.71
N ARG A 332 15.25 -19.28 19.93
CA ARG A 332 16.15 -19.04 21.07
C ARG A 332 15.57 -18.05 22.09
N PHE A 333 14.82 -17.04 21.62
CA PHE A 333 14.37 -15.90 22.42
C PHE A 333 12.88 -15.68 22.22
N LEU A 334 12.04 -16.46 22.90
CA LEU A 334 10.58 -16.45 22.76
C LEU A 334 9.92 -15.09 23.06
N PHE A 335 10.55 -14.28 23.93
CA PHE A 335 10.04 -12.94 24.29
C PHE A 335 10.13 -11.94 23.13
N LEU A 336 10.82 -12.26 22.04
CA LEU A 336 10.88 -11.41 20.83
C LEU A 336 9.63 -11.57 19.93
N LEU A 337 8.82 -12.61 20.12
CA LEU A 337 7.60 -12.81 19.33
C LEU A 337 6.67 -11.58 19.33
N PRO A 338 6.32 -10.98 20.48
CA PRO A 338 5.49 -9.77 20.50
C PRO A 338 6.14 -8.56 19.80
N PHE A 339 7.47 -8.44 19.85
CA PHE A 339 8.17 -7.34 19.18
C PHE A 339 8.03 -7.47 17.68
N GLY A 340 8.20 -8.68 17.14
CA GLY A 340 7.98 -8.94 15.72
C GLY A 340 6.59 -8.55 15.23
N TYR A 341 5.56 -8.88 16.01
CA TYR A 341 4.19 -8.44 15.73
C TYR A 341 4.05 -6.92 15.71
N LEU A 342 4.59 -6.23 16.73
CA LEU A 342 4.52 -4.77 16.82
C LEU A 342 5.25 -4.10 15.64
N ILE A 343 6.48 -4.52 15.37
CA ILE A 343 7.30 -3.93 14.31
C ILE A 343 6.64 -4.17 12.94
N ALA A 344 6.21 -5.40 12.64
CA ALA A 344 5.55 -5.72 11.38
C ALA A 344 4.23 -4.97 11.23
N GLY A 345 3.41 -4.89 12.30
CA GLY A 345 2.16 -4.13 12.29
C GLY A 345 2.38 -2.64 12.06
N LEU A 346 3.35 -2.02 12.75
CA LEU A 346 3.71 -0.61 12.56
C LEU A 346 4.26 -0.35 11.15
N SER A 347 5.13 -1.23 10.64
CA SER A 347 5.64 -1.12 9.26
C SER A 347 4.51 -1.16 8.23
N LEU A 348 3.51 -2.03 8.41
CA LEU A 348 2.33 -2.08 7.55
C LEU A 348 1.48 -0.82 7.65
N ILE A 349 1.30 -0.21 8.83
CA ILE A 349 0.62 1.08 8.98
C ILE A 349 1.39 2.18 8.25
N VAL A 350 2.72 2.23 8.44
CA VAL A 350 3.58 3.22 7.78
C VAL A 350 3.52 3.07 6.26
N SER A 351 3.48 1.83 5.75
CA SER A 351 3.32 1.61 4.29
C SER A 351 2.07 2.26 3.71
N MET A 352 1.03 2.48 4.52
CA MET A 352 -0.25 3.06 4.09
C MET A 352 -0.38 4.57 4.38
N MET A 353 0.65 5.21 4.96
CA MET A 353 0.59 6.65 5.32
C MET A 353 0.63 7.58 4.12
N GLY A 354 1.27 7.18 3.03
CA GLY A 354 1.24 7.88 1.75
C GLY A 354 0.03 7.44 0.91
N GLU A 355 0.27 6.91 -0.26
CA GLU A 355 -0.75 6.22 -1.04
C GLU A 355 -0.92 4.79 -0.54
N SER A 356 -2.12 4.44 -0.09
CA SER A 356 -2.44 3.06 0.26
C SER A 356 -2.52 2.21 -1.02
N ASN A 357 -1.49 1.42 -1.26
CA ASN A 357 -1.31 0.61 -2.46
C ASN A 357 -1.10 1.46 -3.73
N PRO A 358 0.08 2.13 -3.85
CA PRO A 358 0.40 2.96 -5.00
C PRO A 358 0.34 2.15 -6.28
N GLN A 359 -0.03 2.84 -7.35
CA GLN A 359 -0.14 2.28 -8.68
C GLN A 359 1.17 1.61 -9.09
N ILE A 360 1.06 0.49 -9.82
CA ILE A 360 2.22 -0.14 -10.43
C ILE A 360 2.53 0.62 -11.71
N THR A 361 3.65 1.33 -11.72
CA THR A 361 4.16 2.08 -12.88
C THR A 361 5.48 1.51 -13.34
N GLN A 362 5.91 1.86 -14.54
CA GLN A 362 7.27 1.58 -14.98
C GLN A 362 8.25 2.42 -14.17
N LEU A 363 9.40 1.83 -13.83
CA LEU A 363 10.46 2.56 -13.14
C LEU A 363 11.23 3.44 -14.10
N MET A 364 11.65 4.59 -13.62
CA MET A 364 12.69 5.36 -14.35
C MET A 364 13.98 4.53 -14.42
N PRO A 365 14.72 4.58 -15.53
CA PRO A 365 15.92 3.73 -15.73
C PRO A 365 16.95 3.84 -14.60
N VAL A 366 17.09 5.03 -13.98
CA VAL A 366 18.00 5.24 -12.85
C VAL A 366 17.59 4.46 -11.59
N LEU A 367 16.28 4.15 -11.43
CA LEU A 367 15.75 3.39 -10.31
C LEU A 367 15.69 1.88 -10.59
N ASP A 368 15.80 1.47 -11.84
CA ASP A 368 15.84 0.05 -12.25
C ASP A 368 17.27 -0.47 -12.20
N SER A 369 17.83 -0.55 -10.98
CA SER A 369 19.20 -0.97 -10.73
C SER A 369 19.28 -2.05 -9.65
N PRO A 370 19.92 -3.20 -9.93
CA PRO A 370 20.15 -4.23 -8.91
C PRO A 370 20.93 -3.71 -7.69
N LEU A 371 21.85 -2.78 -7.88
CA LEU A 371 22.62 -2.17 -6.78
C LEU A 371 21.70 -1.37 -5.85
N LEU A 372 20.77 -0.60 -6.40
CA LEU A 372 19.77 0.11 -5.61
C LEU A 372 18.89 -0.86 -4.80
N CYS A 373 18.43 -1.93 -5.44
CA CYS A 373 17.62 -2.95 -4.75
C CYS A 373 18.38 -3.58 -3.56
N ILE A 374 19.64 -3.97 -3.76
CA ILE A 374 20.48 -4.55 -2.70
C ILE A 374 20.70 -3.53 -1.59
N HIS A 375 21.01 -2.27 -1.94
CA HIS A 375 21.13 -1.17 -0.97
C HIS A 375 19.88 -1.07 -0.08
N VAL A 376 18.72 -0.94 -0.69
CA VAL A 376 17.44 -0.80 0.03
C VAL A 376 17.15 -2.02 0.89
N MET A 377 17.37 -3.24 0.39
CA MET A 377 17.15 -4.47 1.16
C MET A 377 18.03 -4.51 2.41
N LEU A 378 19.33 -4.19 2.29
CA LEU A 378 20.27 -4.16 3.43
C LEU A 378 19.85 -3.14 4.48
N VAL A 379 19.46 -1.93 4.05
CA VAL A 379 19.02 -0.87 4.96
C VAL A 379 17.71 -1.27 5.66
N MET A 380 16.76 -1.89 4.97
CA MET A 380 15.49 -2.33 5.60
C MET A 380 15.71 -3.47 6.61
N VAL A 381 16.61 -4.40 6.33
CA VAL A 381 17.01 -5.44 7.31
C VAL A 381 17.67 -4.80 8.54
N ALA A 382 18.57 -3.83 8.34
CA ALA A 382 19.18 -3.09 9.43
C ALA A 382 18.13 -2.38 10.30
N TYR A 383 17.18 -1.65 9.67
CA TYR A 383 16.12 -0.95 10.40
C TYR A 383 15.19 -1.91 11.15
N ALA A 384 14.89 -3.08 10.61
CA ALA A 384 14.12 -4.10 11.31
C ALA A 384 14.86 -4.57 12.58
N LEU A 385 16.15 -4.86 12.48
CA LEU A 385 16.98 -5.25 13.64
C LEU A 385 17.08 -4.12 14.67
N LEU A 386 17.26 -2.86 14.24
CA LEU A 386 17.30 -1.70 15.12
C LEU A 386 15.96 -1.46 15.83
N ALA A 387 14.84 -1.76 15.17
CA ALA A 387 13.53 -1.72 15.80
C ALA A 387 13.38 -2.78 16.90
N PHE A 388 13.89 -4.01 16.70
CA PHE A 388 13.97 -5.00 17.78
C PHE A 388 14.80 -4.51 18.96
N VAL A 389 15.94 -3.86 18.70
CA VAL A 389 16.80 -3.26 19.74
C VAL A 389 16.04 -2.17 20.51
N MET A 390 15.28 -1.33 19.83
CA MET A 390 14.43 -0.28 20.44
C MET A 390 13.37 -0.89 21.36
N PHE A 391 12.58 -1.87 20.86
CA PHE A 391 11.57 -2.53 21.70
C PHE A 391 12.21 -3.33 22.86
N GLY A 392 13.40 -3.92 22.64
CA GLY A 392 14.23 -4.49 23.71
C GLY A 392 14.60 -3.44 24.76
N GLY A 393 14.91 -2.21 24.34
CA GLY A 393 15.16 -1.06 25.21
C GLY A 393 13.92 -0.70 26.03
N VAL A 394 12.74 -0.58 25.40
CA VAL A 394 11.48 -0.29 26.09
C VAL A 394 11.18 -1.37 27.14
N ALA A 395 11.25 -2.64 26.78
CA ALA A 395 11.04 -3.75 27.72
C ALA A 395 12.07 -3.73 28.85
N GLY A 396 13.35 -3.45 28.53
CA GLY A 396 14.42 -3.38 29.51
C GLY A 396 14.22 -2.27 30.55
N VAL A 397 13.78 -1.09 30.15
CA VAL A 397 13.42 0.02 31.06
C VAL A 397 12.23 -0.37 31.96
N VAL A 398 11.17 -0.95 31.39
CA VAL A 398 9.99 -1.39 32.14
C VAL A 398 10.36 -2.46 33.18
N LEU A 399 11.25 -3.39 32.83
CA LEU A 399 11.62 -4.51 33.70
C LEU A 399 12.75 -4.16 34.68
N HIS A 400 13.49 -3.07 34.48
CA HIS A 400 14.70 -2.75 35.25
C HIS A 400 14.51 -2.76 36.77
N ARG A 401 13.37 -2.23 37.25
CA ARG A 401 13.05 -2.17 38.69
C ARG A 401 12.50 -3.48 39.24
N ARG A 402 11.84 -4.31 38.41
CA ARG A 402 11.07 -5.49 38.85
C ARG A 402 11.74 -6.82 38.53
N ALA A 403 12.62 -6.86 37.52
CA ALA A 403 13.26 -8.08 37.02
C ALA A 403 14.63 -7.73 36.40
N ARG A 404 15.61 -7.34 37.23
CA ARG A 404 16.96 -6.90 36.78
C ARG A 404 17.65 -7.92 35.91
N GLY A 405 17.53 -9.23 36.24
CA GLY A 405 18.10 -10.32 35.44
C GLY A 405 17.52 -10.37 34.03
N ALA A 406 16.19 -10.16 33.87
CA ALA A 406 15.54 -10.09 32.56
C ALA A 406 15.99 -8.86 31.77
N ALA A 407 16.15 -7.70 32.40
CA ALA A 407 16.70 -6.51 31.75
C ALA A 407 18.13 -6.74 31.24
N ALA A 408 18.99 -7.41 32.01
CA ALA A 408 20.34 -7.77 31.57
C ALA A 408 20.33 -8.76 30.38
N GLN A 409 19.42 -9.73 30.36
CA GLN A 409 19.24 -10.63 29.23
C GLN A 409 18.81 -9.89 27.97
N LEU A 410 17.86 -8.95 28.08
CA LEU A 410 17.42 -8.08 26.98
C LEU A 410 18.59 -7.25 26.43
N GLN A 411 19.46 -6.71 27.30
CA GLN A 411 20.66 -6.01 26.90
C GLN A 411 21.59 -6.90 26.08
N ALA A 412 21.82 -8.14 26.53
CA ALA A 412 22.69 -9.09 25.83
C ALA A 412 22.14 -9.45 24.45
N VAL A 413 20.83 -9.70 24.36
CA VAL A 413 20.16 -10.00 23.07
C VAL A 413 20.17 -8.78 22.14
N SER A 414 19.91 -7.59 22.66
CA SER A 414 19.97 -6.35 21.87
C SER A 414 21.38 -6.11 21.32
N ARG A 415 22.43 -6.37 22.10
CA ARG A 415 23.82 -6.32 21.62
C ARG A 415 24.07 -7.31 20.50
N LEU A 416 23.59 -8.55 20.65
CA LEU A 416 23.72 -9.56 19.61
C LEU A 416 23.10 -9.12 18.29
N MET A 417 21.96 -8.42 18.35
CA MET A 417 21.27 -7.89 17.17
C MET A 417 21.94 -6.66 16.58
N LEU A 418 22.65 -5.87 17.40
CA LEU A 418 23.37 -4.68 16.92
C LEU A 418 24.49 -5.02 15.94
N TYR A 419 25.20 -6.14 16.10
CA TYR A 419 26.26 -6.51 15.18
C TYR A 419 25.77 -6.67 13.74
N PRO A 420 24.79 -7.53 13.43
CA PRO A 420 24.27 -7.63 12.07
C PRO A 420 23.56 -6.36 11.62
N ALA A 421 22.91 -5.59 12.52
CA ALA A 421 22.27 -4.35 12.18
C ALA A 421 23.26 -3.30 11.67
N VAL A 422 24.33 -3.07 12.42
CA VAL A 422 25.39 -2.10 12.05
C VAL A 422 26.12 -2.58 10.79
N PHE A 423 26.39 -3.88 10.67
CA PHE A 423 26.99 -4.44 9.47
C PHE A 423 26.11 -4.23 8.23
N CYS A 424 24.82 -4.57 8.30
CA CYS A 424 23.89 -4.38 7.18
C CYS A 424 23.73 -2.89 6.82
N LEU A 425 23.71 -2.01 7.83
CA LEU A 425 23.62 -0.57 7.59
C LEU A 425 24.89 -0.04 6.89
N ALA A 426 26.07 -0.42 7.36
CA ALA A 426 27.34 -0.04 6.73
C ALA A 426 27.44 -0.57 5.30
N ALA A 427 27.18 -1.87 5.11
CA ALA A 427 27.17 -2.49 3.78
C ALA A 427 26.14 -1.82 2.85
N GLY A 428 24.95 -1.51 3.37
CA GLY A 428 23.92 -0.78 2.65
C GLY A 428 24.41 0.60 2.20
N ILE A 429 25.03 1.38 3.08
CA ILE A 429 25.59 2.71 2.73
C ILE A 429 26.66 2.56 1.64
N PHE A 430 27.55 1.56 1.74
CA PHE A 430 28.59 1.31 0.73
C PHE A 430 27.98 0.97 -0.64
N VAL A 431 27.03 0.05 -0.70
CA VAL A 431 26.37 -0.32 -1.96
C VAL A 431 25.62 0.88 -2.54
N GLY A 432 24.98 1.69 -1.68
CA GLY A 432 24.32 2.93 -2.08
C GLY A 432 25.29 3.96 -2.68
N ALA A 433 26.48 4.09 -2.10
CA ALA A 433 27.52 4.98 -2.64
C ALA A 433 28.01 4.51 -4.02
N VAL A 434 28.20 3.20 -4.23
CA VAL A 434 28.55 2.62 -5.53
C VAL A 434 27.44 2.90 -6.55
N TRP A 435 26.18 2.69 -6.19
CA TRP A 435 25.04 3.04 -7.04
C TRP A 435 25.00 4.52 -7.38
N ALA A 436 25.24 5.41 -6.41
CA ALA A 436 25.27 6.84 -6.61
C ALA A 436 26.36 7.25 -7.62
N ASN A 437 27.54 6.61 -7.55
CA ASN A 437 28.61 6.85 -8.52
C ASN A 437 28.22 6.41 -9.94
N VAL A 438 27.58 5.25 -10.10
CA VAL A 438 27.11 4.77 -11.39
C VAL A 438 26.02 5.67 -11.97
N SER A 439 25.11 6.16 -11.11
CA SER A 439 23.93 6.93 -11.53
C SER A 439 24.23 8.42 -11.71
N TRP A 440 25.10 9.00 -10.89
CA TRP A 440 25.35 10.45 -10.82
C TRP A 440 26.83 10.84 -10.90
N GLY A 441 27.76 9.89 -11.10
CA GLY A 441 29.19 10.14 -11.25
C GLY A 441 29.90 10.52 -9.95
N ARG A 442 29.32 10.32 -8.78
CA ARG A 442 29.92 10.61 -7.47
C ARG A 442 29.44 9.64 -6.40
N TYR A 443 30.36 9.19 -5.53
CA TYR A 443 30.05 8.26 -4.45
C TYR A 443 29.28 8.90 -3.29
N TRP A 444 29.43 10.21 -3.09
CA TRP A 444 28.87 10.96 -1.96
C TRP A 444 28.53 12.38 -2.36
N GLY A 445 27.32 12.83 -2.07
CA GLY A 445 26.82 14.14 -2.44
C GLY A 445 26.46 15.06 -1.27
N TRP A 446 26.68 14.60 -0.01
CA TRP A 446 26.22 15.30 1.19
C TRP A 446 24.72 15.56 1.22
N ASP A 447 23.98 14.70 0.53
CA ASP A 447 22.51 14.74 0.58
C ASP A 447 22.03 14.41 2.01
N PRO A 448 20.94 15.04 2.50
CA PRO A 448 20.42 14.80 3.85
C PRO A 448 20.22 13.32 4.17
N LYS A 449 19.85 12.48 3.19
CA LYS A 449 19.66 11.04 3.39
C LYS A 449 20.96 10.29 3.62
N GLU A 450 22.02 10.66 2.89
CA GLU A 450 23.37 10.13 3.08
C GLU A 450 23.91 10.50 4.47
N VAL A 451 23.80 11.79 4.82
CA VAL A 451 24.27 12.31 6.12
C VAL A 451 23.57 11.64 7.28
N TRP A 452 22.24 11.53 7.26
CA TRP A 452 21.49 10.90 8.34
C TRP A 452 21.67 9.39 8.40
N ALA A 453 21.94 8.71 7.28
CA ALA A 453 22.34 7.30 7.28
C ALA A 453 23.70 7.12 7.99
N LEU A 454 24.68 8.00 7.71
CA LEU A 454 25.96 7.99 8.39
C LEU A 454 25.83 8.31 9.89
N VAL A 455 25.05 9.33 10.24
CA VAL A 455 24.75 9.67 11.66
C VAL A 455 24.14 8.45 12.37
N THR A 456 23.17 7.78 11.75
CA THR A 456 22.55 6.58 12.31
C THR A 456 23.59 5.45 12.52
N LEU A 457 24.46 5.22 11.55
CA LEU A 457 25.56 4.25 11.66
C LEU A 457 26.47 4.56 12.84
N LEU A 458 26.93 5.81 12.96
CA LEU A 458 27.82 6.23 14.03
C LEU A 458 27.17 6.12 15.42
N VAL A 459 25.90 6.55 15.55
CA VAL A 459 25.13 6.43 16.78
C VAL A 459 25.03 4.98 17.25
N TYR A 460 24.68 4.05 16.36
CA TYR A 460 24.54 2.64 16.71
C TYR A 460 25.88 1.88 16.81
N ALA A 461 26.98 2.44 16.32
CA ALA A 461 28.30 1.92 16.59
C ALA A 461 28.76 2.13 18.04
N LEU A 462 28.30 3.22 18.71
CA LEU A 462 28.72 3.54 20.08
C LEU A 462 28.51 2.40 21.09
N PRO A 463 27.36 1.71 21.16
CA PRO A 463 27.16 0.60 22.10
C PRO A 463 28.07 -0.60 21.88
N LEU A 464 28.63 -0.75 20.67
CA LEU A 464 29.59 -1.83 20.35
C LEU A 464 30.97 -1.57 20.99
N HIS A 465 31.28 -0.33 21.33
CA HIS A 465 32.53 0.08 22.00
C HIS A 465 32.37 0.14 23.53
N ALA A 466 31.59 -0.75 24.14
CA ALA A 466 31.37 -0.80 25.60
C ALA A 466 32.67 -1.09 26.39
N GLY A 467 33.74 -1.51 25.74
CA GLY A 467 35.08 -1.61 26.32
C GLY A 467 35.64 -0.23 26.69
N SER A 468 35.62 0.71 25.75
CA SER A 468 36.09 2.08 25.89
C SER A 468 35.01 3.03 26.48
N LEU A 469 33.75 2.66 26.37
CA LEU A 469 32.60 3.44 26.83
C LEU A 469 31.86 2.64 27.94
N PRO A 470 32.31 2.69 29.20
CA PRO A 470 31.81 1.81 30.27
C PRO A 470 30.32 2.08 30.62
N TRP A 471 29.77 3.22 30.25
CA TRP A 471 28.36 3.53 30.48
C TRP A 471 27.42 2.54 29.81
N PHE A 472 27.79 2.04 28.64
CA PHE A 472 27.02 1.03 27.91
C PHE A 472 27.03 -0.35 28.59
N ARG A 473 27.87 -0.58 29.60
CA ARG A 473 27.81 -1.80 30.43
C ARG A 473 26.59 -1.76 31.38
N ARG A 474 26.12 -0.57 31.74
CA ARG A 474 24.97 -0.39 32.64
C ARG A 474 23.66 -0.64 31.88
N PRO A 475 22.81 -1.64 32.29
CA PRO A 475 21.62 -2.01 31.54
C PRO A 475 20.64 -0.85 31.31
N LEU A 476 20.37 -0.04 32.36
CA LEU A 476 19.43 1.06 32.28
C LEU A 476 19.87 2.13 31.27
N PHE A 477 21.16 2.51 31.30
CA PHE A 477 21.71 3.47 30.32
C PHE A 477 21.62 2.93 28.90
N PHE A 478 22.01 1.66 28.72
CA PHE A 478 21.95 1.01 27.41
C PHE A 478 20.53 0.99 26.84
N HIS A 479 19.52 0.66 27.68
CA HIS A 479 18.14 0.59 27.23
C HIS A 479 17.59 1.96 26.84
N TRP A 480 17.83 3.00 27.64
CA TRP A 480 17.45 4.37 27.29
C TRP A 480 18.15 4.87 26.03
N PHE A 481 19.43 4.55 25.89
CA PHE A 481 20.17 4.87 24.68
C PHE A 481 19.55 4.21 23.44
N CYS A 482 19.20 2.93 23.51
CA CYS A 482 18.56 2.24 22.37
C CYS A 482 17.24 2.85 21.95
N ILE A 483 16.45 3.34 22.93
CA ILE A 483 15.19 4.06 22.63
C ILE A 483 15.50 5.39 21.94
N ALA A 484 16.39 6.20 22.51
CA ALA A 484 16.76 7.50 21.97
C ALA A 484 17.45 7.40 20.60
N ALA A 485 18.34 6.43 20.43
CA ALA A 485 19.03 6.18 19.16
C ALA A 485 18.07 5.91 18.01
N PHE A 486 16.91 5.31 18.27
CA PHE A 486 15.93 5.02 17.23
C PHE A 486 15.34 6.29 16.59
N LEU A 487 15.44 7.45 17.26
CA LEU A 487 15.08 8.74 16.67
C LEU A 487 15.91 9.04 15.42
N SER A 488 17.19 8.61 15.36
CA SER A 488 18.00 8.79 14.16
C SER A 488 17.43 8.01 12.96
N VAL A 489 16.91 6.81 13.17
CA VAL A 489 16.21 6.02 12.14
C VAL A 489 14.95 6.73 11.68
N LEU A 490 14.15 7.25 12.64
CA LEU A 490 12.93 8.00 12.31
C LEU A 490 13.23 9.27 11.53
N VAL A 491 14.28 10.01 11.87
CA VAL A 491 14.71 11.19 11.12
C VAL A 491 15.19 10.80 9.73
N THR A 492 16.01 9.75 9.61
CA THR A 492 16.49 9.27 8.30
C THR A 492 15.34 8.84 7.39
N TYR A 493 14.32 8.20 7.94
CA TYR A 493 13.18 7.73 7.14
C TYR A 493 12.12 8.81 6.94
N PHE A 494 11.59 9.42 8.00
CA PHE A 494 10.50 10.38 7.90
C PHE A 494 11.02 11.82 7.71
N GLY A 495 12.01 12.24 8.49
CA GLY A 495 12.53 13.60 8.44
C GLY A 495 13.07 13.96 7.06
N VAL A 496 13.87 13.08 6.48
CA VAL A 496 14.45 13.32 5.15
C VAL A 496 13.40 13.22 4.04
N ASN A 497 12.50 12.22 4.09
CA ASN A 497 11.52 12.05 3.01
C ASN A 497 10.42 13.11 2.99
N PHE A 498 10.03 13.69 4.16
CA PHE A 498 8.87 14.58 4.26
C PHE A 498 9.19 16.03 4.67
N LEU A 499 10.35 16.27 5.28
CA LEU A 499 10.68 17.60 5.83
C LEU A 499 11.93 18.23 5.22
N LEU A 500 13.00 17.46 5.00
CA LEU A 500 14.30 18.03 4.61
C LEU A 500 14.49 18.14 3.10
N GLY A 501 13.76 17.36 2.32
CA GLY A 501 13.94 17.28 0.86
C GLY A 501 15.34 16.76 0.49
N GLY A 502 15.64 16.67 -0.81
CA GLY A 502 16.96 16.25 -1.32
C GLY A 502 16.83 15.47 -2.61
N MET A 503 17.96 15.10 -3.24
CA MET A 503 17.99 14.35 -4.50
C MET A 503 17.40 12.93 -4.36
N HIS A 504 17.34 12.41 -3.13
CA HIS A 504 16.75 11.10 -2.81
C HIS A 504 15.28 11.19 -2.34
N SER A 505 14.65 12.37 -2.35
CA SER A 505 13.23 12.50 -2.00
C SER A 505 12.36 12.16 -3.21
N TYR A 506 12.08 10.88 -3.41
CA TYR A 506 11.14 10.37 -4.44
C TYR A 506 9.67 10.35 -3.96
N ALA A 507 9.38 10.94 -2.80
CA ALA A 507 8.03 11.18 -2.29
C ALA A 507 7.63 12.60 -2.67
N GLY A 508 7.24 12.79 -3.90
CA GLY A 508 6.61 14.00 -4.40
C GLY A 508 5.11 13.93 -4.28
#